data_7816cba76ed59f3d4b7edfb800729f04
#
_entry.id   7816cba76ed59f3d4b7edfb800729f04
#
_cell.length_a   1.000
_cell.length_b   1.000
_cell.length_c   1.000
_cell.angle_alpha   90.00
_cell.angle_beta   90.00
_cell.angle_gamma   90.00
#
_symmetry.space_group_name_H-M   'P 1'
#
loop_
_entity.id
_entity.type
_entity.pdbx_description
1 polymer ?
#
loop_
_entity_poly.entity_id
_entity_poly.type
_entity_poly.pdbx_seq_one_letter_code
_entity_poly.pdbx_strand_id
1 'polypeptide(L)'
;FTEHIFARTDLSTREVLMRTALLPWMTGAIAEEVSGHPSAAQIVRDLYRRGLFVDRRADAQVRYQYHDLFREFLLDRCHVHYEREELSSLKRTAAKVAEKYRQVDTAVDLYAETQAWDELSRLICELGETMLVQGRFQTLQRYISLLPSAEQQQRPWLLYWSGMSRLVFDPVAARADLEAAYQQFERTGDNIEG
;
A
#
# COMPACT_ATOMS: atom_id res chain seq x y z
N PHE A 1 -3.41 -11.95 -27.13
CA PHE A 1 -3.21 -10.58 -27.65
C PHE A 1 -2.28 -9.78 -26.73
N THR A 2 -2.48 -9.81 -25.43
CA THR A 2 -1.67 -9.11 -24.41
C THR A 2 -0.21 -9.57 -24.41
N GLU A 3 0.03 -10.89 -24.49
CA GLU A 3 1.39 -11.45 -24.56
C GLU A 3 2.13 -10.98 -25.82
N HIS A 4 1.44 -10.85 -26.95
CA HIS A 4 2.04 -10.43 -28.21
C HIS A 4 2.51 -8.98 -28.20
N ILE A 5 1.75 -8.11 -27.54
CA ILE A 5 2.13 -6.70 -27.38
C ILE A 5 3.31 -6.59 -26.41
N PHE A 6 3.24 -7.28 -25.26
CA PHE A 6 4.31 -7.29 -24.28
C PHE A 6 5.61 -7.88 -24.84
N ALA A 7 5.53 -8.96 -25.64
CA ALA A 7 6.69 -9.59 -26.26
C ALA A 7 7.39 -8.72 -27.32
N ARG A 8 6.70 -7.73 -27.88
CA ARG A 8 7.25 -6.79 -28.88
C ARG A 8 7.79 -5.49 -28.30
N THR A 9 7.61 -5.26 -26.99
CA THR A 9 8.21 -4.10 -26.34
C THR A 9 9.66 -4.40 -25.94
N ASP A 10 10.49 -3.38 -25.86
CA ASP A 10 11.86 -3.49 -25.36
C ASP A 10 11.86 -3.82 -23.86
N LEU A 11 13.00 -4.31 -23.36
CA LEU A 11 13.15 -4.73 -21.97
C LEU A 11 12.85 -3.60 -20.97
N SER A 12 13.33 -2.41 -21.26
CA SER A 12 13.12 -1.22 -20.41
C SER A 12 11.65 -0.88 -20.28
N THR A 13 10.90 -0.89 -21.38
CA THR A 13 9.44 -0.68 -21.36
C THR A 13 8.73 -1.78 -20.56
N ARG A 14 9.12 -3.05 -20.71
CA ARG A 14 8.54 -4.14 -19.90
C ARG A 14 8.74 -3.94 -18.41
N GLU A 15 9.93 -3.55 -17.99
CA GLU A 15 10.21 -3.26 -16.57
C GLU A 15 9.35 -2.11 -16.06
N VAL A 16 9.22 -1.01 -16.83
CA VAL A 16 8.31 0.09 -16.46
C VAL A 16 6.89 -0.40 -16.27
N LEU A 17 6.37 -1.22 -17.22
CA LEU A 17 5.01 -1.75 -17.14
C LEU A 17 4.81 -2.63 -15.89
N MET A 18 5.72 -3.55 -15.62
CA MET A 18 5.66 -4.44 -14.47
C MET A 18 5.72 -3.67 -13.15
N ARG A 19 6.66 -2.76 -13.00
CA ARG A 19 6.83 -1.97 -11.76
C ARG A 19 5.65 -1.04 -11.51
N THR A 20 5.13 -0.38 -12.55
CA THR A 20 3.97 0.51 -12.42
C THR A 20 2.67 -0.24 -12.17
N ALA A 21 2.54 -1.51 -12.58
CA ALA A 21 1.38 -2.35 -12.30
C ALA A 21 1.19 -2.70 -10.81
N LEU A 22 2.23 -2.52 -9.98
CA LEU A 22 2.13 -2.66 -8.52
C LEU A 22 1.15 -1.65 -7.91
N LEU A 23 0.93 -0.51 -8.58
CA LEU A 23 -0.02 0.50 -8.15
C LEU A 23 -1.34 0.40 -8.94
N PRO A 24 -2.50 0.68 -8.31
CA PRO A 24 -3.79 0.62 -8.99
C PRO A 24 -3.99 1.74 -10.02
N TRP A 25 -3.37 2.89 -9.78
CA TRP A 25 -3.34 4.02 -10.69
C TRP A 25 -2.07 4.83 -10.49
N MET A 26 -1.70 5.62 -11.49
CA MET A 26 -0.50 6.45 -11.47
C MET A 26 -0.69 7.77 -12.20
N THR A 27 0.05 8.79 -11.79
CA THR A 27 0.37 9.96 -12.63
C THR A 27 1.70 9.72 -13.35
N GLY A 28 2.10 10.62 -14.24
CA GLY A 28 3.43 10.54 -14.85
C GLY A 28 4.55 10.52 -13.81
N ALA A 29 4.47 11.38 -12.79
CA ALA A 29 5.46 11.46 -11.71
C ALA A 29 5.51 10.16 -10.87
N ILE A 30 4.35 9.58 -10.55
CA ILE A 30 4.28 8.29 -9.84
C ILE A 30 4.91 7.18 -10.68
N ALA A 31 4.65 7.15 -11.99
CA ALA A 31 5.21 6.15 -12.88
C ALA A 31 6.75 6.23 -12.95
N GLU A 32 7.31 7.43 -13.01
CA GLU A 32 8.75 7.66 -12.99
C GLU A 32 9.37 7.23 -11.66
N GLU A 33 8.74 7.60 -10.53
CA GLU A 33 9.25 7.32 -9.20
C GLU A 33 9.21 5.82 -8.87
N VAL A 34 8.09 5.13 -9.14
CA VAL A 34 7.95 3.70 -8.82
C VAL A 34 8.78 2.81 -9.73
N SER A 35 8.94 3.20 -11.00
CA SER A 35 9.76 2.42 -11.95
C SER A 35 11.25 2.74 -11.85
N GLY A 36 11.61 3.92 -11.35
CA GLY A 36 12.97 4.46 -11.42
C GLY A 36 13.40 4.84 -12.84
N HIS A 37 12.46 4.97 -13.79
CA HIS A 37 12.76 5.21 -15.19
C HIS A 37 12.28 6.61 -15.65
N PRO A 38 13.16 7.50 -16.11
CA PRO A 38 12.81 8.89 -16.43
C PRO A 38 11.83 9.07 -17.59
N SER A 39 11.66 8.04 -18.43
CA SER A 39 10.70 8.07 -19.55
C SER A 39 9.39 7.36 -19.24
N ALA A 40 9.15 6.90 -18.00
CA ALA A 40 7.96 6.14 -17.66
C ALA A 40 6.66 6.92 -17.92
N ALA A 41 6.65 8.22 -17.61
CA ALA A 41 5.51 9.10 -17.91
C ALA A 41 5.18 9.14 -19.42
N GLN A 42 6.19 9.12 -20.27
CA GLN A 42 6.02 9.11 -21.72
C GLN A 42 5.51 7.74 -22.19
N ILE A 43 6.07 6.64 -21.68
CA ILE A 43 5.66 5.27 -22.02
C ILE A 43 4.17 5.08 -21.70
N VAL A 44 3.71 5.45 -20.50
CA VAL A 44 2.30 5.32 -20.09
C VAL A 44 1.39 6.18 -20.97
N ARG A 45 1.81 7.40 -21.31
CA ARG A 45 1.08 8.30 -22.22
C ARG A 45 0.92 7.71 -23.62
N ASP A 46 1.99 7.13 -24.15
CA ASP A 46 1.99 6.56 -25.49
C ASP A 46 1.13 5.29 -25.57
N LEU A 47 1.11 4.47 -24.53
CA LEU A 47 0.16 3.36 -24.42
C LEU A 47 -1.28 3.85 -24.46
N TYR A 48 -1.61 4.87 -23.67
CA TYR A 48 -2.94 5.48 -23.71
C TYR A 48 -3.30 6.01 -25.10
N ARG A 49 -2.43 6.78 -25.73
CA ARG A 49 -2.66 7.33 -27.08
C ARG A 49 -2.88 6.27 -28.16
N ARG A 50 -2.26 5.11 -27.98
CA ARG A 50 -2.39 3.96 -28.89
C ARG A 50 -3.58 3.07 -28.53
N GLY A 51 -4.37 3.42 -27.50
CA GLY A 51 -5.50 2.63 -27.05
C GLY A 51 -5.10 1.26 -26.48
N LEU A 52 -3.92 1.15 -25.86
CA LEU A 52 -3.36 -0.11 -25.40
C LEU A 52 -3.55 -0.29 -23.88
N PHE A 53 -4.71 -0.82 -23.47
CA PHE A 53 -5.00 -1.29 -22.09
C PHE A 53 -4.80 -0.27 -20.96
N VAL A 54 -4.81 1.02 -21.28
CA VAL A 54 -4.64 2.10 -20.31
C VAL A 54 -5.81 3.05 -20.42
N ASP A 55 -6.51 3.25 -19.31
CA ASP A 55 -7.49 4.31 -19.14
C ASP A 55 -6.85 5.59 -18.63
N ARG A 56 -7.44 6.72 -18.99
CA ARG A 56 -7.05 8.03 -18.51
C ARG A 56 -8.24 8.70 -17.85
N ARG A 57 -8.06 9.11 -16.59
CA ARG A 57 -9.02 9.96 -15.87
C ARG A 57 -8.41 11.35 -15.69
N ALA A 58 -9.19 12.37 -15.98
CA ALA A 58 -8.77 13.76 -15.86
C ALA A 58 -9.64 14.44 -14.80
N ASP A 59 -9.31 14.21 -13.53
CA ASP A 59 -9.91 14.90 -12.38
C ASP A 59 -9.04 16.14 -12.04
N ALA A 60 -8.70 16.32 -10.75
CA ALA A 60 -7.75 17.34 -10.31
C ALA A 60 -6.33 17.14 -10.89
N GLN A 61 -5.98 15.89 -11.20
CA GLN A 61 -4.73 15.50 -11.86
C GLN A 61 -4.99 14.42 -12.89
N VAL A 62 -4.18 14.38 -13.96
CA VAL A 62 -4.26 13.31 -14.97
C VAL A 62 -3.72 12.03 -14.36
N ARG A 63 -4.59 11.03 -14.22
CA ARG A 63 -4.29 9.69 -13.74
C ARG A 63 -4.42 8.68 -14.86
N TYR A 64 -3.56 7.69 -14.84
CA TYR A 64 -3.58 6.52 -15.71
C TYR A 64 -3.83 5.28 -14.89
N GLN A 65 -4.59 4.35 -15.45
CA GLN A 65 -4.91 3.07 -14.82
C GLN A 65 -4.85 1.99 -15.89
N TYR A 66 -4.21 0.88 -15.60
CA TYR A 66 -4.28 -0.28 -16.48
C TYR A 66 -5.66 -0.94 -16.39
N HIS A 67 -6.15 -1.48 -17.50
CA HIS A 67 -7.31 -2.37 -17.46
C HIS A 67 -7.01 -3.58 -16.57
N ASP A 68 -7.99 -4.05 -15.81
CA ASP A 68 -7.78 -5.05 -14.76
C ASP A 68 -7.07 -6.31 -15.27
N LEU A 69 -7.53 -6.91 -16.37
CA LEU A 69 -6.89 -8.09 -16.98
C LEU A 69 -5.44 -7.83 -17.43
N PHE A 70 -5.13 -6.63 -17.88
CA PHE A 70 -3.76 -6.28 -18.26
C PHE A 70 -2.88 -6.10 -17.02
N ARG A 71 -3.41 -5.48 -15.98
CA ARG A 71 -2.72 -5.33 -14.71
C ARG A 71 -2.42 -6.70 -14.09
N GLU A 72 -3.39 -7.60 -14.04
CA GLU A 72 -3.19 -8.98 -13.55
C GLU A 72 -2.09 -9.68 -14.34
N PHE A 73 -2.15 -9.64 -15.66
CA PHE A 73 -1.08 -10.18 -16.50
C PHE A 73 0.31 -9.62 -16.17
N LEU A 74 0.43 -8.30 -15.96
CA LEU A 74 1.71 -7.68 -15.59
C LEU A 74 2.20 -8.14 -14.21
N LEU A 75 1.29 -8.27 -13.25
CA LEU A 75 1.61 -8.78 -11.91
C LEU A 75 2.08 -10.25 -11.96
N ASP A 76 1.44 -11.09 -12.77
CA ASP A 76 1.89 -12.47 -13.01
C ASP A 76 3.30 -12.48 -13.64
N ARG A 77 3.57 -11.56 -14.58
CA ARG A 77 4.91 -11.42 -15.17
C ARG A 77 5.95 -10.97 -14.15
N CYS A 78 5.60 -10.15 -13.15
CA CYS A 78 6.51 -9.83 -12.05
C CYS A 78 6.96 -11.09 -11.31
N HIS A 79 6.04 -12.00 -11.00
CA HIS A 79 6.36 -13.26 -10.31
C HIS A 79 7.24 -14.22 -11.11
N VAL A 80 7.20 -14.14 -12.45
CA VAL A 80 8.03 -14.95 -13.34
C VAL A 80 9.41 -14.31 -13.58
N HIS A 81 9.45 -12.97 -13.59
CA HIS A 81 10.64 -12.23 -14.02
C HIS A 81 11.59 -11.90 -12.88
N TYR A 82 11.04 -11.58 -11.70
CA TYR A 82 11.82 -11.17 -10.54
C TYR A 82 11.97 -12.31 -9.53
N GLU A 83 13.12 -12.44 -8.96
CA GLU A 83 13.34 -13.30 -7.80
C GLU A 83 12.52 -12.77 -6.60
N ARG A 84 12.19 -13.68 -5.66
CA ARG A 84 11.31 -13.35 -4.52
C ARG A 84 11.79 -12.14 -3.71
N GLU A 85 13.08 -12.05 -3.45
CA GLU A 85 13.65 -10.93 -2.68
C GLU A 85 13.62 -9.61 -3.46
N GLU A 86 13.91 -9.68 -4.75
CA GLU A 86 13.85 -8.52 -5.63
C GLU A 86 12.41 -7.99 -5.75
N LEU A 87 11.44 -8.88 -5.98
CA LEU A 87 10.03 -8.51 -6.03
C LEU A 87 9.56 -7.91 -4.70
N SER A 88 10.00 -8.46 -3.57
CA SER A 88 9.70 -7.89 -2.25
C SER A 88 10.26 -6.47 -2.11
N SER A 89 11.49 -6.23 -2.56
CA SER A 89 12.11 -4.89 -2.57
C SER A 89 11.35 -3.90 -3.46
N LEU A 90 10.93 -4.33 -4.66
CA LEU A 90 10.12 -3.52 -5.57
C LEU A 90 8.75 -3.18 -4.96
N LYS A 91 8.08 -4.13 -4.32
CA LYS A 91 6.82 -3.91 -3.62
C LYS A 91 6.98 -2.93 -2.45
N ARG A 92 8.06 -3.00 -1.68
CA ARG A 92 8.35 -2.02 -0.62
C ARG A 92 8.57 -0.61 -1.19
N THR A 93 9.26 -0.51 -2.31
CA THR A 93 9.44 0.76 -3.02
C THR A 93 8.09 1.31 -3.48
N ALA A 94 7.24 0.47 -4.08
CA ALA A 94 5.90 0.83 -4.49
C ALA A 94 5.01 1.25 -3.30
N ALA A 95 5.14 0.59 -2.14
CA ALA A 95 4.44 0.96 -0.91
C ALA A 95 4.80 2.36 -0.45
N LYS A 96 6.10 2.71 -0.42
CA LYS A 96 6.57 4.06 -0.06
C LYS A 96 6.05 5.13 -1.02
N VAL A 97 6.04 4.84 -2.31
CA VAL A 97 5.46 5.74 -3.33
C VAL A 97 3.95 5.88 -3.12
N ALA A 98 3.23 4.77 -2.92
CA ALA A 98 1.79 4.79 -2.64
C ALA A 98 1.46 5.63 -1.41
N GLU A 99 2.20 5.48 -0.32
CA GLU A 99 2.06 6.27 0.90
C GLU A 99 2.26 7.77 0.63
N LYS A 100 3.36 8.13 -0.03
CA LYS A 100 3.69 9.52 -0.40
C LYS A 100 2.57 10.19 -1.20
N TYR A 101 1.94 9.45 -2.11
CA TYR A 101 0.86 9.95 -2.96
C TYR A 101 -0.55 9.65 -2.43
N ARG A 102 -0.67 9.32 -1.14
CA ARG A 102 -1.94 9.11 -0.44
C ARG A 102 -2.79 7.96 -0.97
N GLN A 103 -2.18 6.97 -1.59
CA GLN A 103 -2.80 5.68 -1.92
C GLN A 103 -2.71 4.75 -0.71
N VAL A 104 -3.34 5.12 0.40
CA VAL A 104 -3.15 4.51 1.72
C VAL A 104 -3.46 3.02 1.72
N ASP A 105 -4.61 2.60 1.16
CA ASP A 105 -4.97 1.17 1.10
C ASP A 105 -3.90 0.34 0.38
N THR A 106 -3.39 0.85 -0.74
CA THR A 106 -2.32 0.19 -1.51
C THR A 106 -1.01 0.11 -0.71
N ALA A 107 -0.64 1.18 0.00
CA ALA A 107 0.56 1.18 0.83
C ALA A 107 0.46 0.13 1.95
N VAL A 108 -0.68 0.10 2.66
CA VAL A 108 -0.97 -0.88 3.71
C VAL A 108 -0.88 -2.31 3.20
N ASP A 109 -1.54 -2.62 2.07
CA ASP A 109 -1.55 -3.97 1.52
C ASP A 109 -0.13 -4.39 1.07
N LEU A 110 0.65 -3.52 0.41
CA LEU A 110 2.02 -3.80 -0.02
C LEU A 110 3.00 -3.95 1.16
N TYR A 111 2.87 -3.15 2.22
CA TYR A 111 3.67 -3.34 3.44
C TYR A 111 3.34 -4.68 4.11
N ALA A 112 2.06 -5.05 4.19
CA ALA A 112 1.65 -6.34 4.75
C ALA A 112 2.19 -7.52 3.92
N GLU A 113 2.05 -7.48 2.59
CA GLU A 113 2.57 -8.52 1.69
C GLU A 113 4.08 -8.71 1.80
N THR A 114 4.82 -7.64 2.06
CA THR A 114 6.28 -7.66 2.19
C THR A 114 6.76 -7.83 3.63
N GLN A 115 5.82 -8.03 4.57
CA GLN A 115 6.11 -8.16 6.01
C GLN A 115 6.91 -6.97 6.57
N ALA A 116 6.70 -5.79 6.02
CA ALA A 116 7.32 -4.55 6.47
C ALA A 116 6.55 -4.00 7.70
N TRP A 117 6.61 -4.76 8.82
CA TRP A 117 5.77 -4.54 9.98
C TRP A 117 6.02 -3.20 10.67
N ASP A 118 7.24 -2.69 10.63
CA ASP A 118 7.58 -1.39 11.23
C ASP A 118 6.93 -0.25 10.45
N GLU A 119 7.05 -0.26 9.12
CA GLU A 119 6.44 0.75 8.26
C GLU A 119 4.91 0.68 8.31
N LEU A 120 4.35 -0.54 8.32
CA LEU A 120 2.91 -0.74 8.44
C LEU A 120 2.38 -0.21 9.78
N SER A 121 3.05 -0.54 10.88
CA SER A 121 2.67 -0.10 12.21
C SER A 121 2.74 1.43 12.35
N ARG A 122 3.82 2.04 11.87
CA ARG A 122 3.98 3.49 11.84
C ARG A 122 2.83 4.15 11.07
N LEU A 123 2.55 3.67 9.86
CA LEU A 123 1.47 4.21 9.01
C LEU A 123 0.10 4.10 9.68
N ILE A 124 -0.21 2.96 10.32
CA ILE A 124 -1.46 2.77 11.06
C ILE A 124 -1.55 3.74 12.24
N CYS A 125 -0.47 3.91 12.99
CA CYS A 125 -0.44 4.84 14.13
C CYS A 125 -0.63 6.29 13.68
N GLU A 126 -0.01 6.72 12.59
CA GLU A 126 -0.19 8.06 12.03
C GLU A 126 -1.63 8.33 11.54
N LEU A 127 -2.33 7.31 11.10
CA LEU A 127 -3.69 7.42 10.58
C LEU A 127 -4.77 7.20 11.65
N GLY A 128 -4.42 6.60 12.78
CA GLY A 128 -5.37 6.10 13.78
C GLY A 128 -6.36 7.16 14.24
N GLU A 129 -5.87 8.31 14.71
CA GLU A 129 -6.72 9.42 15.16
C GLU A 129 -7.65 9.92 14.04
N THR A 130 -7.10 10.20 12.87
CA THR A 130 -7.87 10.70 11.73
C THR A 130 -8.98 9.73 11.33
N MET A 131 -8.69 8.43 11.34
CA MET A 131 -9.66 7.40 10.98
C MET A 131 -10.77 7.28 12.02
N LEU A 132 -10.46 7.40 13.31
CA LEU A 132 -11.46 7.41 14.39
C LEU A 132 -12.38 8.62 14.26
N VAL A 133 -11.83 9.82 14.07
CA VAL A 133 -12.61 11.05 13.89
C VAL A 133 -13.53 10.97 12.66
N GLN A 134 -13.07 10.29 11.60
CA GLN A 134 -13.87 10.05 10.39
C GLN A 134 -14.88 8.90 10.53
N GLY A 135 -14.93 8.19 11.65
CA GLY A 135 -15.79 7.02 11.86
C GLY A 135 -15.36 5.78 11.05
N ARG A 136 -14.11 5.72 10.57
CA ARG A 136 -13.58 4.61 9.75
C ARG A 136 -13.06 3.46 10.60
N PHE A 137 -13.81 3.09 11.64
CA PHE A 137 -13.43 2.06 12.63
C PHE A 137 -13.11 0.71 11.99
N GLN A 138 -13.95 0.23 11.07
CA GLN A 138 -13.78 -1.07 10.43
C GLN A 138 -12.52 -1.08 9.53
N THR A 139 -12.23 0.02 8.84
CA THR A 139 -11.01 0.12 8.03
C THR A 139 -9.76 0.07 8.91
N LEU A 140 -9.77 0.77 10.03
CA LEU A 140 -8.66 0.74 10.99
C LEU A 140 -8.45 -0.67 11.56
N GLN A 141 -9.54 -1.37 11.93
CA GLN A 141 -9.48 -2.76 12.35
C GLN A 141 -8.92 -3.68 11.26
N ARG A 142 -9.33 -3.51 10.01
CA ARG A 142 -8.78 -4.25 8.87
C ARG A 142 -7.27 -4.06 8.78
N TYR A 143 -6.79 -2.82 8.87
CA TYR A 143 -5.36 -2.53 8.78
C TYR A 143 -4.57 -3.20 9.92
N ILE A 144 -5.05 -3.07 11.15
CA ILE A 144 -4.42 -3.71 12.32
C ILE A 144 -4.41 -5.23 12.18
N SER A 145 -5.48 -5.84 11.66
CA SER A 145 -5.59 -7.28 11.48
C SER A 145 -4.61 -7.88 10.46
N LEU A 146 -4.00 -7.06 9.62
CA LEU A 146 -2.94 -7.50 8.68
C LEU A 146 -1.61 -7.80 9.38
N LEU A 147 -1.38 -7.22 10.57
CA LEU A 147 -0.20 -7.55 11.36
C LEU A 147 -0.38 -8.89 12.10
N PRO A 148 0.66 -9.71 12.22
CA PRO A 148 0.65 -10.86 13.12
C PRO A 148 0.32 -10.45 14.56
N SER A 149 -0.38 -11.31 15.30
CA SER A 149 -0.76 -11.02 16.70
C SER A 149 0.44 -10.68 17.58
N ALA A 150 1.60 -11.31 17.35
CA ALA A 150 2.81 -11.00 18.10
C ALA A 150 3.28 -9.55 17.88
N GLU A 151 3.20 -9.05 16.65
CA GLU A 151 3.54 -7.66 16.31
C GLU A 151 2.56 -6.67 16.93
N GLN A 152 1.26 -6.99 16.92
CA GLN A 152 0.24 -6.17 17.55
C GLN A 152 0.46 -6.05 19.06
N GLN A 153 0.75 -7.19 19.73
CA GLN A 153 0.93 -7.26 21.18
C GLN A 153 2.19 -6.55 21.68
N GLN A 154 3.21 -6.39 20.84
CA GLN A 154 4.46 -5.71 21.21
C GLN A 154 4.41 -4.19 21.05
N ARG A 155 3.32 -3.64 20.50
CA ARG A 155 3.22 -2.24 20.12
C ARG A 155 2.03 -1.58 20.81
N PRO A 156 2.26 -0.84 21.91
CA PRO A 156 1.17 -0.31 22.75
C PRO A 156 0.22 0.61 21.97
N TRP A 157 0.72 1.39 21.04
CA TRP A 157 -0.13 2.24 20.18
C TRP A 157 -1.08 1.44 19.27
N LEU A 158 -0.66 0.28 18.75
CA LEU A 158 -1.56 -0.57 17.97
C LEU A 158 -2.67 -1.16 18.83
N LEU A 159 -2.36 -1.59 20.06
CA LEU A 159 -3.36 -2.04 21.02
C LEU A 159 -4.33 -0.92 21.37
N TYR A 160 -3.82 0.31 21.60
CA TYR A 160 -4.66 1.48 21.84
C TYR A 160 -5.63 1.74 20.69
N TRP A 161 -5.14 1.80 19.44
CA TRP A 161 -5.99 2.02 18.26
C TRP A 161 -6.96 0.87 18.01
N SER A 162 -6.54 -0.37 18.29
CA SER A 162 -7.44 -1.55 18.26
C SER A 162 -8.59 -1.38 19.25
N GLY A 163 -8.28 -1.09 20.49
CA GLY A 163 -9.28 -0.90 21.52
C GLY A 163 -10.22 0.27 21.21
N MET A 164 -9.69 1.43 20.86
CA MET A 164 -10.49 2.62 20.52
C MET A 164 -11.45 2.37 19.35
N SER A 165 -11.01 1.66 18.33
CA SER A 165 -11.86 1.36 17.15
C SER A 165 -12.91 0.29 17.41
N ARG A 166 -12.76 -0.53 18.47
CA ARG A 166 -13.73 -1.56 18.88
C ARG A 166 -14.78 -1.08 19.89
N LEU A 167 -14.56 0.04 20.55
CA LEU A 167 -15.40 0.50 21.68
C LEU A 167 -16.90 0.44 21.41
N VAL A 168 -17.32 0.74 20.17
CA VAL A 168 -18.74 0.79 19.80
C VAL A 168 -19.32 -0.60 19.49
N PHE A 169 -18.48 -1.54 19.01
CA PHE A 169 -18.94 -2.82 18.46
C PHE A 169 -18.66 -4.01 19.39
N ASP A 170 -17.53 -3.97 20.12
CA ASP A 170 -17.09 -5.02 21.03
C ASP A 170 -16.39 -4.39 22.26
N PRO A 171 -17.17 -3.87 23.24
CA PRO A 171 -16.61 -3.21 24.40
C PRO A 171 -15.73 -4.13 25.27
N VAL A 172 -15.97 -5.45 25.23
CA VAL A 172 -15.21 -6.43 26.04
C VAL A 172 -13.80 -6.57 25.47
N ALA A 173 -13.69 -6.82 24.18
CA ALA A 173 -12.39 -6.88 23.51
C ALA A 173 -11.67 -5.51 23.52
N ALA A 174 -12.41 -4.41 23.35
CA ALA A 174 -11.87 -3.07 23.45
C ALA A 174 -11.20 -2.81 24.80
N ARG A 175 -11.86 -3.19 25.89
CA ARG A 175 -11.32 -3.06 27.23
C ARG A 175 -10.02 -3.85 27.41
N ALA A 176 -9.99 -5.10 26.93
CA ALA A 176 -8.79 -5.93 27.03
C ALA A 176 -7.61 -5.32 26.28
N ASP A 177 -7.84 -4.80 25.05
CA ASP A 177 -6.82 -4.14 24.24
C ASP A 177 -6.29 -2.87 24.94
N LEU A 178 -7.19 -2.03 25.50
CA LEU A 178 -6.82 -0.79 26.18
C LEU A 178 -6.09 -1.05 27.51
N GLU A 179 -6.50 -2.04 28.29
CA GLU A 179 -5.80 -2.45 29.51
C GLU A 179 -4.37 -2.95 29.19
N ALA A 180 -4.22 -3.75 28.11
CA ALA A 180 -2.93 -4.22 27.64
C ALA A 180 -2.03 -3.05 27.15
N ALA A 181 -2.59 -2.11 26.39
CA ALA A 181 -1.90 -0.90 25.96
C ALA A 181 -1.38 -0.09 27.17
N TYR A 182 -2.26 0.18 28.12
CA TYR A 182 -1.92 0.92 29.35
C TYR A 182 -0.76 0.28 30.13
N GLN A 183 -0.82 -1.04 30.35
CA GLN A 183 0.24 -1.78 31.05
C GLN A 183 1.60 -1.69 30.31
N GLN A 184 1.58 -1.62 28.98
CA GLN A 184 2.82 -1.48 28.21
C GLN A 184 3.37 -0.06 28.27
N PHE A 185 2.52 0.96 28.16
CA PHE A 185 2.93 2.35 28.34
C PHE A 185 3.58 2.61 29.72
N GLU A 186 3.01 2.04 30.78
CA GLU A 186 3.61 2.12 32.13
C GLU A 186 5.01 1.49 32.19
N ARG A 187 5.24 0.37 31.47
CA ARG A 187 6.53 -0.32 31.46
C ARG A 187 7.59 0.38 30.64
N THR A 188 7.19 1.01 29.52
CA THR A 188 8.12 1.68 28.59
C THR A 188 8.41 3.13 28.99
N GLY A 189 7.61 3.70 29.90
CA GLY A 189 7.73 5.11 30.28
C GLY A 189 7.29 6.08 29.17
N ASP A 190 6.71 5.57 28.11
CA ASP A 190 6.10 6.39 27.06
C ASP A 190 4.82 7.02 27.60
N ASN A 191 4.90 8.28 27.97
CA ASN A 191 3.74 9.05 28.36
C ASN A 191 2.83 9.26 27.14
N ILE A 192 1.51 9.15 27.36
CA ILE A 192 0.44 9.46 26.38
C ILE A 192 0.42 10.98 26.05
N GLU A 193 1.34 11.75 26.59
CA GLU A 193 1.51 13.20 26.38
C GLU A 193 2.54 13.43 25.26
N GLY A 194 2.07 13.39 24.02
CA GLY A 194 2.85 13.72 22.82
C GLY A 194 1.93 14.16 21.68
#